data_9523369e9e026f69d789b21a78c8fef5
#
_entry.id   9523369e9e026f69d789b21a78c8fef5
#
_cell.length_a   1.000
_cell.length_b   1.000
_cell.length_c   1.000
_cell.angle_alpha   90.00
_cell.angle_beta   90.00
_cell.angle_gamma   90.00
#
_symmetry.space_group_name_H-M   'P 1'
#
loop_
_entity.id
_entity.type
_entity.pdbx_description
1 polymer ?
#
loop_
_entity_poly.entity_id
_entity_poly.type
_entity_poly.pdbx_seq_one_letter_code
_entity_poly.pdbx_strand_id
1 'polypeptide(L)'
;MNESAWNDVLSNHKIDKVTFYRFRARYPRLHGKNARLSYHGFGGEVLAARIYTNQGASGWGSVSTNLPEAREAAERIVGKKLTEVFSAQKGILDSTLHALDIPLHDLAGFILDIPVAQMIRPKATLSSVVYDGAIYMNDIIPEDHPQGVEQILRDCEYDYALGHRILKIKIGRGSIWMPHDEGLARDIEVVCRIHDAFPDAYLMVDANDGYSVEDTIAFMEGIGDTELYWFEEPFRECEENNRRLREYLNIHRPRTLIADGESMTDIPLLRSLAEKKLLDVWQPDVCGYGFTAWRHLMREIEEKGFLASPHAWGQVVKTHYCAHLAAAYPHHIPCVESVLGESEGVDYSGYTLNNSILTIPNKPGFGMELIWAPEVL
;
A
#
# COMPACT_ATOMS: atom_id res chain seq x y z
N MET A 1 7.37 -20.07 20.22
CA MET A 1 8.53 -19.64 21.02
C MET A 1 8.19 -18.34 21.73
N ASN A 2 8.73 -18.10 22.92
CA ASN A 2 8.58 -16.81 23.60
C ASN A 2 9.66 -15.82 23.13
N GLU A 3 9.53 -14.55 23.50
CA GLU A 3 10.44 -13.46 23.12
C GLU A 3 11.92 -13.73 23.41
N SER A 4 12.21 -14.29 24.57
CA SER A 4 13.59 -14.62 24.98
C SER A 4 14.22 -15.61 24.00
N ALA A 5 13.44 -16.64 23.59
CA ALA A 5 13.93 -17.65 22.67
C ALA A 5 14.22 -17.07 21.25
N TRP A 6 13.43 -16.09 20.79
CA TRP A 6 13.72 -15.41 19.52
C TRP A 6 14.99 -14.57 19.58
N ASN A 7 15.18 -13.83 20.68
CA ASN A 7 16.39 -13.05 20.88
C ASN A 7 17.65 -13.93 20.97
N ASP A 8 17.55 -15.08 21.62
CA ASP A 8 18.68 -16.02 21.72
C ASP A 8 19.06 -16.54 20.31
N VAL A 9 18.09 -16.90 19.48
CA VAL A 9 18.34 -17.34 18.09
C VAL A 9 18.97 -16.20 17.26
N LEU A 10 18.35 -15.01 17.25
CA LEU A 10 18.84 -13.87 16.47
C LEU A 10 20.24 -13.40 16.92
N SER A 11 20.58 -13.53 18.20
CA SER A 11 21.86 -13.09 18.75
C SER A 11 23.08 -13.88 18.23
N ASN A 12 22.85 -15.07 17.67
CA ASN A 12 23.89 -15.91 17.07
C ASN A 12 24.31 -15.40 15.68
N HIS A 13 23.51 -14.52 15.06
CA HIS A 13 23.77 -14.01 13.73
C HIS A 13 24.45 -12.65 13.79
N LYS A 14 25.60 -12.55 13.15
CA LYS A 14 26.34 -11.30 12.91
C LYS A 14 26.19 -10.92 11.45
N ILE A 15 25.87 -9.66 11.16
CA ILE A 15 25.74 -9.16 9.80
C ILE A 15 27.13 -9.14 9.14
N ASP A 16 27.28 -9.87 8.04
CA ASP A 16 28.54 -10.03 7.33
C ASP A 16 28.67 -9.02 6.17
N LYS A 17 27.61 -8.88 5.37
CA LYS A 17 27.58 -7.91 4.27
C LYS A 17 26.16 -7.52 3.90
N VAL A 18 26.04 -6.40 3.19
CA VAL A 18 24.82 -5.96 2.48
C VAL A 18 25.18 -5.80 1.00
N THR A 19 24.32 -6.30 0.13
CA THR A 19 24.46 -6.12 -1.33
C THR A 19 23.20 -5.41 -1.84
N PHE A 20 23.37 -4.45 -2.73
CA PHE A 20 22.29 -3.71 -3.34
C PHE A 20 22.01 -4.19 -4.74
N TYR A 21 20.76 -4.12 -5.14
CA TYR A 21 20.26 -4.58 -6.43
C TYR A 21 19.29 -3.55 -6.99
N ARG A 22 19.17 -3.54 -8.31
CA ARG A 22 18.12 -2.83 -9.02
C ARG A 22 17.40 -3.80 -9.94
N PHE A 23 16.07 -3.78 -9.89
CA PHE A 23 15.20 -4.52 -10.79
C PHE A 23 13.98 -3.67 -11.18
N ARG A 24 13.18 -4.14 -12.11
CA ARG A 24 12.00 -3.42 -12.58
C ARG A 24 10.72 -4.07 -12.10
N ALA A 25 9.79 -3.26 -11.60
CA ALA A 25 8.39 -3.60 -11.56
C ALA A 25 7.78 -3.36 -12.95
N ARG A 26 6.95 -4.29 -13.42
CA ARG A 26 6.24 -4.20 -14.70
C ARG A 26 4.75 -4.33 -14.44
N TYR A 27 3.99 -3.34 -14.89
CA TYR A 27 2.54 -3.36 -14.84
C TYR A 27 1.97 -4.05 -16.08
N PRO A 28 0.82 -4.74 -15.97
CA PRO A 28 0.24 -5.48 -17.11
C PRO A 28 -0.29 -4.56 -18.20
N ARG A 29 -0.55 -3.29 -17.87
CA ARG A 29 -1.04 -2.25 -18.79
C ARG A 29 -0.48 -0.89 -18.40
N LEU A 30 -0.73 0.10 -19.25
CA LEU A 30 -0.42 1.49 -18.94
C LEU A 30 -1.24 1.95 -17.73
N HIS A 31 -0.57 2.43 -16.70
CA HIS A 31 -1.19 3.23 -15.66
C HIS A 31 -1.11 4.70 -16.08
N GLY A 32 -2.27 5.27 -16.39
CA GLY A 32 -2.38 6.59 -16.97
C GLY A 32 -2.34 7.70 -15.96
N LYS A 33 -3.28 8.63 -16.10
CA LYS A 33 -3.37 9.85 -15.27
C LYS A 33 -4.14 9.62 -13.98
N ASN A 34 -3.82 10.41 -12.97
CA ASN A 34 -4.68 10.70 -11.83
C ASN A 34 -4.98 12.21 -11.79
N ALA A 35 -5.61 12.72 -10.74
CA ALA A 35 -6.00 14.13 -10.67
C ALA A 35 -4.81 15.12 -10.67
N ARG A 36 -3.59 14.68 -10.34
CA ARG A 36 -2.40 15.51 -10.17
C ARG A 36 -1.29 15.19 -11.16
N LEU A 37 -1.11 13.91 -11.44
CA LEU A 37 0.04 13.39 -12.18
C LEU A 37 -0.39 12.86 -13.54
N SER A 38 0.49 13.05 -14.51
CA SER A 38 0.36 12.52 -15.86
C SER A 38 0.57 11.00 -15.86
N TYR A 39 1.18 10.45 -16.89
CA TYR A 39 1.36 9.01 -17.03
C TYR A 39 2.22 8.41 -15.90
N HIS A 40 1.71 7.34 -15.27
CA HIS A 40 2.45 6.52 -14.32
C HIS A 40 3.26 5.40 -15.02
N GLY A 41 2.94 5.13 -16.31
CA GLY A 41 3.73 4.25 -17.17
C GLY A 41 3.42 2.77 -17.03
N PHE A 42 4.37 1.93 -17.46
CA PHE A 42 4.29 0.47 -17.46
C PHE A 42 5.12 -0.18 -16.35
N GLY A 43 5.46 0.56 -15.31
CA GLY A 43 6.27 0.09 -14.20
C GLY A 43 7.36 1.08 -13.82
N GLY A 44 8.24 0.66 -12.91
CA GLY A 44 9.31 1.52 -12.39
C GLY A 44 10.50 0.72 -11.89
N GLU A 45 11.58 1.42 -11.54
CA GLU A 45 12.75 0.82 -10.92
C GLU A 45 12.52 0.60 -9.43
N VAL A 46 13.00 -0.51 -8.92
CA VAL A 46 12.99 -0.87 -7.51
C VAL A 46 14.43 -1.05 -7.05
N LEU A 47 14.83 -0.26 -6.05
CA LEU A 47 16.08 -0.47 -5.33
C LEU A 47 15.81 -1.47 -4.21
N ALA A 48 16.63 -2.49 -4.11
CA ALA A 48 16.55 -3.52 -3.08
C ALA A 48 17.91 -3.78 -2.43
N ALA A 49 17.88 -4.32 -1.22
CA ALA A 49 19.04 -4.79 -0.50
C ALA A 49 18.87 -6.22 -0.05
N ARG A 50 19.96 -6.99 -0.02
CA ARG A 50 20.04 -8.28 0.63
C ARG A 50 21.10 -8.23 1.71
N ILE A 51 20.74 -8.62 2.91
CA ILE A 51 21.60 -8.68 4.10
C ILE A 51 21.99 -10.13 4.31
N TYR A 52 23.27 -10.38 4.53
CA TYR A 52 23.82 -11.72 4.79
C TYR A 52 24.41 -11.77 6.18
N THR A 53 24.35 -12.94 6.80
CA THR A 53 24.97 -13.18 8.11
C THR A 53 26.10 -14.19 8.02
N ASN A 54 26.99 -14.16 9.01
CA ASN A 54 28.08 -15.10 9.16
C ASN A 54 27.66 -16.57 9.35
N GLN A 55 26.37 -16.82 9.57
CA GLN A 55 25.78 -18.18 9.66
C GLN A 55 25.12 -18.61 8.33
N GLY A 56 25.28 -17.85 7.25
CA GLY A 56 24.74 -18.15 5.93
C GLY A 56 23.26 -17.79 5.73
N ALA A 57 22.61 -17.21 6.73
CA ALA A 57 21.25 -16.70 6.55
C ALA A 57 21.26 -15.40 5.73
N SER A 58 20.21 -15.19 4.93
CA SER A 58 20.03 -13.93 4.22
C SER A 58 18.56 -13.53 4.17
N GLY A 59 18.30 -12.23 4.14
CA GLY A 59 16.98 -11.64 3.91
C GLY A 59 17.09 -10.46 2.96
N TRP A 60 16.03 -10.15 2.24
CA TRP A 60 16.03 -9.11 1.23
C TRP A 60 14.74 -8.29 1.24
N GLY A 61 14.75 -7.15 0.58
CA GLY A 61 13.55 -6.34 0.38
C GLY A 61 13.85 -5.00 -0.27
N SER A 62 12.78 -4.24 -0.53
CA SER A 62 12.89 -2.88 -1.05
C SER A 62 13.67 -1.99 -0.09
N VAL A 63 14.45 -1.09 -0.66
CA VAL A 63 15.08 0.02 0.06
C VAL A 63 14.14 1.21 0.04
N SER A 64 13.87 1.79 1.20
CA SER A 64 12.88 2.87 1.37
C SER A 64 13.43 4.28 1.06
N THR A 65 14.72 4.38 0.70
CA THR A 65 15.42 5.63 0.42
C THR A 65 16.29 5.51 -0.83
N ASN A 66 17.16 6.48 -1.06
CA ASN A 66 18.14 6.41 -2.15
C ASN A 66 19.35 5.52 -1.81
N LEU A 67 20.11 5.15 -2.83
CA LEU A 67 21.28 4.27 -2.67
C LEU A 67 22.39 4.83 -1.76
N PRO A 68 22.76 6.13 -1.79
CA PRO A 68 23.74 6.69 -0.86
C PRO A 68 23.33 6.50 0.61
N GLU A 69 22.12 6.85 0.98
CA GLU A 69 21.59 6.68 2.35
C GLU A 69 21.55 5.20 2.75
N ALA A 70 21.15 4.33 1.82
CA ALA A 70 21.11 2.89 2.06
C ALA A 70 22.51 2.31 2.30
N ARG A 71 23.54 2.79 1.58
CA ARG A 71 24.95 2.40 1.81
C ARG A 71 25.44 2.87 3.17
N GLU A 72 25.13 4.10 3.56
CA GLU A 72 25.45 4.60 4.89
C GLU A 72 24.81 3.75 6.00
N ALA A 73 23.53 3.38 5.84
CA ALA A 73 22.85 2.48 6.77
C ALA A 73 23.53 1.09 6.81
N ALA A 74 23.97 0.56 5.66
CA ALA A 74 24.69 -0.72 5.57
C ALA A 74 26.04 -0.67 6.32
N GLU A 75 26.80 0.39 6.16
CA GLU A 75 28.09 0.59 6.89
C GLU A 75 27.88 0.57 8.40
N ARG A 76 26.75 1.08 8.88
CA ARG A 76 26.42 1.12 10.33
C ARG A 76 26.09 -0.26 10.90
N ILE A 77 25.62 -1.21 10.10
CA ILE A 77 25.16 -2.52 10.57
C ILE A 77 26.15 -3.65 10.33
N VAL A 78 26.99 -3.56 9.30
CA VAL A 78 28.00 -4.60 9.00
C VAL A 78 28.94 -4.77 10.21
N GLY A 79 29.13 -6.03 10.60
CA GLY A 79 29.95 -6.40 11.76
C GLY A 79 29.19 -6.42 13.09
N LYS A 80 27.95 -5.92 13.17
CA LYS A 80 27.12 -5.99 14.39
C LYS A 80 26.37 -7.32 14.49
N LYS A 81 25.99 -7.70 15.71
CA LYS A 81 24.97 -8.75 15.90
C LYS A 81 23.62 -8.24 15.45
N LEU A 82 22.78 -9.13 14.91
CA LEU A 82 21.45 -8.75 14.46
C LEU A 82 20.62 -8.12 15.58
N THR A 83 20.76 -8.60 16.82
CA THR A 83 20.07 -8.07 18.00
C THR A 83 20.54 -6.69 18.46
N GLU A 84 21.64 -6.16 17.93
CA GLU A 84 22.10 -4.78 18.19
C GLU A 84 21.40 -3.75 17.27
N VAL A 85 20.76 -4.20 16.19
CA VAL A 85 20.15 -3.35 15.19
C VAL A 85 18.67 -3.63 14.95
N PHE A 86 18.20 -4.82 15.34
CA PHE A 86 16.83 -5.28 15.12
C PHE A 86 16.30 -6.12 16.29
N SER A 87 15.02 -5.97 16.55
CA SER A 87 14.25 -6.79 17.48
C SER A 87 13.02 -7.37 16.79
N ALA A 88 12.77 -8.66 16.94
CA ALA A 88 11.57 -9.30 16.39
C ALA A 88 10.27 -8.61 16.85
N GLN A 89 10.26 -8.00 18.02
CA GLN A 89 9.09 -7.32 18.58
C GLN A 89 8.98 -5.85 18.18
N LYS A 90 10.12 -5.15 18.07
CA LYS A 90 10.15 -3.69 17.89
C LYS A 90 10.45 -3.28 16.45
N GLY A 91 11.03 -4.16 15.62
CA GLY A 91 11.60 -3.83 14.33
C GLY A 91 13.02 -3.27 14.47
N ILE A 92 13.41 -2.35 13.59
CA ILE A 92 14.71 -1.67 13.68
C ILE A 92 14.81 -0.88 15.00
N LEU A 93 16.01 -0.89 15.60
CA LEU A 93 16.25 -0.24 16.90
C LEU A 93 16.73 1.20 16.77
N ASP A 94 17.09 1.61 15.57
CA ASP A 94 17.58 2.96 15.25
C ASP A 94 16.89 3.42 13.94
N SER A 95 16.21 4.56 13.99
CA SER A 95 15.50 5.11 12.81
C SER A 95 16.42 5.45 11.64
N THR A 96 17.71 5.62 11.86
CA THR A 96 18.71 5.82 10.79
C THR A 96 18.90 4.56 9.92
N LEU A 97 18.34 3.42 10.33
CA LEU A 97 18.32 2.18 9.56
C LEU A 97 17.06 2.00 8.70
N HIS A 98 16.23 3.03 8.59
CA HIS A 98 14.97 3.00 7.83
C HIS A 98 15.12 2.43 6.42
N ALA A 99 16.22 2.75 5.73
CA ALA A 99 16.52 2.22 4.39
C ALA A 99 16.57 0.69 4.33
N LEU A 100 16.89 0.01 5.43
CA LEU A 100 17.06 -1.43 5.52
C LEU A 100 15.97 -2.11 6.37
N ASP A 101 14.90 -1.40 6.68
CA ASP A 101 13.81 -1.88 7.55
C ASP A 101 13.17 -3.16 7.00
N ILE A 102 12.77 -3.18 5.73
CA ILE A 102 12.18 -4.36 5.08
C ILE A 102 13.17 -5.54 5.00
N PRO A 103 14.42 -5.37 4.51
CA PRO A 103 15.40 -6.45 4.50
C PRO A 103 15.71 -7.06 5.87
N LEU A 104 15.70 -6.25 6.93
CA LEU A 104 15.92 -6.73 8.30
C LEU A 104 14.74 -7.54 8.83
N HIS A 105 13.50 -7.17 8.50
CA HIS A 105 12.31 -7.95 8.83
C HIS A 105 12.32 -9.31 8.11
N ASP A 106 12.65 -9.32 6.82
CA ASP A 106 12.75 -10.55 6.04
C ASP A 106 13.81 -11.49 6.60
N LEU A 107 15.01 -10.94 6.87
CA LEU A 107 16.11 -11.70 7.47
C LEU A 107 15.72 -12.31 8.83
N ALA A 108 15.07 -11.54 9.69
CA ALA A 108 14.64 -12.04 11.00
C ALA A 108 13.59 -13.15 10.85
N GLY A 109 12.60 -12.98 9.97
CA GLY A 109 11.62 -14.01 9.64
C GLY A 109 12.27 -15.28 9.09
N PHE A 110 13.27 -15.13 8.22
CA PHE A 110 14.04 -16.25 7.67
C PHE A 110 14.80 -17.02 8.76
N ILE A 111 15.51 -16.33 9.64
CA ILE A 111 16.27 -16.95 10.75
C ILE A 111 15.34 -17.65 11.73
N LEU A 112 14.19 -17.08 12.00
CA LEU A 112 13.19 -17.63 12.93
C LEU A 112 12.32 -18.73 12.29
N ASP A 113 12.45 -18.95 10.99
CA ASP A 113 11.66 -19.90 10.20
C ASP A 113 10.14 -19.63 10.31
N ILE A 114 9.74 -18.35 10.24
CA ILE A 114 8.34 -17.93 10.32
C ILE A 114 8.03 -16.77 9.34
N PRO A 115 6.79 -16.66 8.85
CA PRO A 115 6.32 -15.47 8.12
C PRO A 115 6.40 -14.22 9.00
N VAL A 116 6.71 -13.06 8.39
CA VAL A 116 6.76 -11.76 9.09
C VAL A 116 5.43 -11.47 9.81
N ALA A 117 4.28 -11.80 9.23
CA ALA A 117 2.99 -11.64 9.89
C ALA A 117 2.95 -12.36 11.25
N GLN A 118 3.47 -13.58 11.31
CA GLN A 118 3.52 -14.37 12.55
C GLN A 118 4.64 -13.93 13.50
N MET A 119 5.68 -13.28 12.99
CA MET A 119 6.66 -12.60 13.84
C MET A 119 6.03 -11.38 14.54
N ILE A 120 5.10 -10.67 13.88
CA ILE A 120 4.35 -9.55 14.49
C ILE A 120 3.31 -10.08 15.47
N ARG A 121 2.50 -11.05 15.02
CA ARG A 121 1.48 -11.75 15.85
C ARG A 121 1.52 -13.26 15.60
N PRO A 122 1.92 -14.06 16.58
CA PRO A 122 2.09 -15.50 16.41
C PRO A 122 0.86 -16.27 15.91
N LYS A 123 -0.33 -15.68 16.06
CA LYS A 123 -1.62 -16.25 15.60
C LYS A 123 -2.18 -15.53 14.37
N ALA A 124 -1.38 -14.76 13.65
CA ALA A 124 -1.82 -14.08 12.43
C ALA A 124 -2.36 -15.11 11.42
N THR A 125 -3.52 -14.82 10.86
CA THR A 125 -4.07 -15.57 9.74
C THR A 125 -3.28 -15.21 8.47
N LEU A 126 -2.76 -16.20 7.75
CA LEU A 126 -1.94 -15.96 6.57
C LEU A 126 -2.82 -15.61 5.35
N SER A 127 -3.60 -14.57 5.49
CA SER A 127 -4.42 -13.99 4.42
C SER A 127 -4.73 -12.52 4.72
N SER A 128 -4.96 -11.75 3.67
CA SER A 128 -5.38 -10.36 3.73
C SER A 128 -6.41 -10.08 2.65
N VAL A 129 -7.35 -9.19 2.91
CA VAL A 129 -8.19 -8.62 1.85
C VAL A 129 -7.37 -7.57 1.11
N VAL A 130 -7.48 -7.56 -0.23
CA VAL A 130 -6.83 -6.56 -1.08
C VAL A 130 -7.84 -5.88 -1.98
N TYR A 131 -7.62 -4.60 -2.27
CA TYR A 131 -8.33 -3.88 -3.31
C TYR A 131 -7.39 -3.61 -4.50
N ASP A 132 -7.97 -3.52 -5.70
CA ASP A 132 -7.23 -3.08 -6.87
C ASP A 132 -7.03 -1.56 -6.82
N GLY A 133 -5.79 -1.11 -6.82
CA GLY A 133 -5.41 0.31 -6.85
C GLY A 133 -5.11 0.85 -8.25
N ALA A 134 -5.39 0.09 -9.32
CA ALA A 134 -4.83 0.33 -10.64
C ALA A 134 -5.82 0.87 -11.69
N ILE A 135 -7.02 1.32 -11.33
CA ILE A 135 -8.00 1.89 -12.27
C ILE A 135 -7.72 3.39 -12.44
N TYR A 136 -6.82 3.72 -13.37
CA TYR A 136 -6.40 5.07 -13.72
C TYR A 136 -7.32 5.72 -14.75
N MET A 137 -7.16 7.03 -14.99
CA MET A 137 -7.91 7.80 -16.00
C MET A 137 -7.42 7.48 -17.42
N ASN A 138 -7.48 6.20 -17.82
CA ASN A 138 -7.08 5.75 -19.15
C ASN A 138 -8.09 6.14 -20.25
N ASP A 139 -9.29 6.55 -19.87
CA ASP A 139 -10.34 7.01 -20.80
C ASP A 139 -10.01 8.32 -21.53
N ILE A 140 -9.17 9.17 -20.91
CA ILE A 140 -8.78 10.45 -21.46
C ILE A 140 -7.42 10.43 -22.18
N ILE A 141 -6.90 9.24 -22.46
CA ILE A 141 -5.63 9.06 -23.17
C ILE A 141 -5.77 8.06 -24.34
N PRO A 142 -4.89 8.22 -25.39
CA PRO A 142 -4.03 9.39 -25.63
C PRO A 142 -4.87 10.67 -25.87
N GLU A 143 -4.30 11.84 -25.59
CA GLU A 143 -5.01 13.11 -25.56
C GLU A 143 -5.59 13.52 -26.92
N ASP A 144 -4.92 13.15 -28.01
CA ASP A 144 -5.32 13.44 -29.38
C ASP A 144 -6.37 12.44 -29.89
N HIS A 145 -6.58 11.32 -29.19
CA HIS A 145 -7.55 10.30 -29.54
C HIS A 145 -8.04 9.52 -28.31
N PRO A 146 -8.78 10.16 -27.39
CA PRO A 146 -9.23 9.55 -26.15
C PRO A 146 -10.05 8.28 -26.36
N GLN A 147 -9.78 7.24 -25.57
CA GLN A 147 -10.45 5.94 -25.73
C GLN A 147 -11.82 5.86 -25.06
N GLY A 148 -12.17 6.85 -24.24
CA GLY A 148 -13.47 6.92 -23.56
C GLY A 148 -13.66 5.90 -22.45
N VAL A 149 -14.83 5.95 -21.81
CA VAL A 149 -15.16 5.13 -20.62
C VAL A 149 -15.01 3.64 -20.86
N GLU A 150 -15.19 3.17 -22.10
CA GLU A 150 -15.00 1.77 -22.45
C GLU A 150 -13.59 1.24 -22.15
N GLN A 151 -12.57 2.11 -22.16
CA GLN A 151 -11.22 1.68 -21.73
C GLN A 151 -11.19 1.36 -20.24
N ILE A 152 -11.85 2.17 -19.42
CA ILE A 152 -11.91 1.91 -17.97
C ILE A 152 -12.66 0.60 -17.68
N LEU A 153 -13.74 0.33 -18.41
CA LEU A 153 -14.47 -0.94 -18.25
C LEU A 153 -13.59 -2.14 -18.62
N ARG A 154 -12.79 -2.05 -19.69
CA ARG A 154 -11.81 -3.11 -20.04
C ARG A 154 -10.75 -3.29 -18.97
N ASP A 155 -10.25 -2.20 -18.37
CA ASP A 155 -9.29 -2.26 -17.28
C ASP A 155 -9.90 -2.96 -16.05
N CYS A 156 -11.13 -2.60 -15.68
CA CYS A 156 -11.87 -3.26 -14.59
C CYS A 156 -12.14 -4.74 -14.89
N GLU A 157 -12.54 -5.09 -16.14
CA GLU A 157 -12.79 -6.48 -16.55
C GLU A 157 -11.54 -7.34 -16.39
N TYR A 158 -10.38 -6.81 -16.80
CA TYR A 158 -9.10 -7.48 -16.64
C TYR A 158 -8.78 -7.74 -15.16
N ASP A 159 -8.91 -6.73 -14.29
CA ASP A 159 -8.58 -6.86 -12.87
C ASP A 159 -9.60 -7.73 -12.13
N TYR A 160 -10.87 -7.65 -12.51
CA TYR A 160 -11.92 -8.51 -11.98
C TYR A 160 -11.68 -9.99 -12.35
N ALA A 161 -11.20 -10.27 -13.58
CA ALA A 161 -10.81 -11.60 -14.03
C ALA A 161 -9.60 -12.17 -13.28
N LEU A 162 -8.68 -11.30 -12.79
CA LEU A 162 -7.57 -11.69 -11.92
C LEU A 162 -8.01 -12.05 -10.50
N GLY A 163 -9.25 -11.78 -10.13
CA GLY A 163 -9.81 -12.13 -8.83
C GLY A 163 -10.08 -10.96 -7.88
N HIS A 164 -9.92 -9.72 -8.33
CA HIS A 164 -10.32 -8.55 -7.55
C HIS A 164 -11.84 -8.40 -7.50
N ARG A 165 -12.35 -7.98 -6.35
CA ARG A 165 -13.78 -7.69 -6.09
C ARG A 165 -13.95 -6.35 -5.39
N ILE A 166 -12.87 -5.64 -5.15
CA ILE A 166 -12.81 -4.30 -4.59
C ILE A 166 -11.97 -3.47 -5.55
N LEU A 167 -12.57 -2.45 -6.15
CA LEU A 167 -11.97 -1.63 -7.21
C LEU A 167 -11.83 -0.19 -6.73
N LYS A 168 -10.62 0.36 -6.73
CA LYS A 168 -10.34 1.76 -6.43
C LYS A 168 -10.15 2.54 -7.74
N ILE A 169 -11.01 3.50 -7.99
CA ILE A 169 -11.14 4.24 -9.25
C ILE A 169 -10.55 5.63 -9.07
N LYS A 170 -9.59 6.00 -9.93
CA LYS A 170 -9.07 7.37 -9.95
C LYS A 170 -10.09 8.32 -10.56
N ILE A 171 -10.43 9.38 -9.80
CA ILE A 171 -11.33 10.48 -10.18
C ILE A 171 -10.61 11.82 -10.02
N GLY A 172 -11.26 12.93 -10.42
CA GLY A 172 -10.65 14.27 -10.39
C GLY A 172 -10.21 14.75 -11.78
N ARG A 173 -10.88 14.27 -12.86
CA ARG A 173 -10.59 14.66 -14.25
C ARG A 173 -10.70 16.16 -14.49
N GLY A 174 -11.62 16.82 -13.78
CA GLY A 174 -11.82 18.27 -13.83
C GLY A 174 -10.77 19.12 -13.11
N SER A 175 -9.82 18.47 -12.38
CA SER A 175 -8.75 19.19 -11.68
C SER A 175 -7.79 19.91 -12.64
N ILE A 176 -7.23 19.15 -13.62
CA ILE A 176 -6.24 19.70 -14.58
C ILE A 176 -6.38 19.17 -16.02
N TRP A 177 -7.19 18.14 -16.28
CA TRP A 177 -7.21 17.46 -17.57
C TRP A 177 -8.39 17.82 -18.47
N MET A 178 -9.51 18.20 -17.90
CA MET A 178 -10.76 18.52 -18.58
C MET A 178 -11.33 19.83 -18.04
N PRO A 179 -12.24 20.53 -18.76
CA PRO A 179 -13.05 21.57 -18.16
C PRO A 179 -13.74 21.02 -16.89
N HIS A 180 -13.79 21.82 -15.83
CA HIS A 180 -14.20 21.40 -14.50
C HIS A 180 -15.51 20.60 -14.49
N ASP A 181 -16.60 21.16 -15.03
CA ASP A 181 -17.93 20.53 -15.01
C ASP A 181 -17.98 19.27 -15.89
N GLU A 182 -17.26 19.27 -17.01
CA GLU A 182 -17.15 18.10 -17.89
C GLU A 182 -16.37 16.96 -17.22
N GLY A 183 -15.32 17.32 -16.48
CA GLY A 183 -14.49 16.36 -15.74
C GLY A 183 -15.27 15.71 -14.60
N LEU A 184 -16.02 16.51 -13.84
CA LEU A 184 -16.90 15.99 -12.78
C LEU A 184 -18.00 15.08 -13.35
N ALA A 185 -18.64 15.49 -14.45
CA ALA A 185 -19.63 14.65 -15.12
C ALA A 185 -19.05 13.33 -15.64
N ARG A 186 -17.81 13.36 -16.15
CA ARG A 186 -17.09 12.15 -16.59
C ARG A 186 -16.73 11.23 -15.42
N ASP A 187 -16.31 11.76 -14.29
CA ASP A 187 -16.03 10.99 -13.08
C ASP A 187 -17.29 10.25 -12.59
N ILE A 188 -18.43 10.93 -12.59
CA ILE A 188 -19.75 10.35 -12.28
C ILE A 188 -20.11 9.24 -13.27
N GLU A 189 -19.99 9.51 -14.58
CA GLU A 189 -20.26 8.53 -15.63
C GLU A 189 -19.42 7.27 -15.45
N VAL A 190 -18.11 7.41 -15.23
CA VAL A 190 -17.17 6.30 -15.05
C VAL A 190 -17.61 5.41 -13.88
N VAL A 191 -17.89 6.00 -12.71
CA VAL A 191 -18.24 5.23 -11.52
C VAL A 191 -19.60 4.52 -11.69
N CYS A 192 -20.61 5.21 -12.23
CA CYS A 192 -21.92 4.59 -12.51
C CYS A 192 -21.80 3.43 -13.51
N ARG A 193 -21.02 3.60 -14.60
CA ARG A 193 -20.81 2.56 -15.61
C ARG A 193 -20.08 1.34 -15.03
N ILE A 194 -19.11 1.53 -14.14
CA ILE A 194 -18.44 0.43 -13.43
C ILE A 194 -19.42 -0.28 -12.51
N HIS A 195 -20.22 0.46 -11.74
CA HIS A 195 -21.23 -0.13 -10.86
C HIS A 195 -22.23 -1.01 -11.65
N ASP A 196 -22.72 -0.52 -12.78
CA ASP A 196 -23.66 -1.26 -13.63
C ASP A 196 -23.04 -2.53 -14.25
N ALA A 197 -21.75 -2.45 -14.62
CA ALA A 197 -21.04 -3.57 -15.24
C ALA A 197 -20.58 -4.63 -14.20
N PHE A 198 -20.28 -4.20 -12.97
CA PHE A 198 -19.75 -5.06 -11.91
C PHE A 198 -20.55 -4.89 -10.60
N PRO A 199 -21.85 -5.28 -10.57
CA PRO A 199 -22.74 -5.00 -9.43
C PRO A 199 -22.31 -5.70 -8.12
N ASP A 200 -21.49 -6.74 -8.20
CA ASP A 200 -20.96 -7.46 -7.05
C ASP A 200 -19.61 -6.89 -6.56
N ALA A 201 -19.06 -5.86 -7.23
CA ALA A 201 -17.84 -5.22 -6.80
C ALA A 201 -18.08 -4.16 -5.73
N TYR A 202 -17.19 -4.10 -4.74
CA TYR A 202 -17.11 -2.97 -3.83
C TYR A 202 -16.31 -1.86 -4.50
N LEU A 203 -16.84 -0.64 -4.51
CA LEU A 203 -16.20 0.49 -5.16
C LEU A 203 -15.56 1.44 -4.12
N MET A 204 -14.40 1.92 -4.47
CA MET A 204 -13.67 2.99 -3.81
C MET A 204 -13.32 4.05 -4.84
N VAL A 205 -13.19 5.28 -4.45
CA VAL A 205 -12.72 6.36 -5.32
C VAL A 205 -11.56 7.09 -4.68
N ASP A 206 -10.68 7.61 -5.52
CA ASP A 206 -9.49 8.34 -5.10
C ASP A 206 -9.34 9.58 -6.00
N ALA A 207 -9.50 10.75 -5.39
CA ALA A 207 -9.39 12.03 -6.08
C ALA A 207 -7.99 12.66 -6.00
N ASN A 208 -7.03 12.07 -5.30
CA ASN A 208 -5.66 12.57 -5.11
C ASN A 208 -5.64 14.10 -4.83
N ASP A 209 -6.45 14.57 -3.87
CA ASP A 209 -6.69 15.99 -3.52
C ASP A 209 -7.19 16.88 -4.69
N GLY A 210 -7.79 16.28 -5.71
CA GLY A 210 -8.20 16.99 -6.91
C GLY A 210 -9.57 17.69 -6.82
N TYR A 211 -10.32 17.47 -5.75
CA TYR A 211 -11.65 18.05 -5.54
C TYR A 211 -11.65 19.17 -4.49
N SER A 212 -12.70 19.95 -4.49
CA SER A 212 -13.16 20.74 -3.34
C SER A 212 -14.18 19.94 -2.53
N VAL A 213 -14.61 20.47 -1.40
CA VAL A 213 -15.73 19.87 -0.64
C VAL A 213 -17.02 19.88 -1.47
N GLU A 214 -17.25 20.98 -2.20
CA GLU A 214 -18.38 21.17 -3.09
C GLU A 214 -18.39 20.13 -4.22
N ASP A 215 -17.25 19.90 -4.87
CA ASP A 215 -17.11 18.87 -5.92
C ASP A 215 -17.33 17.48 -5.36
N THR A 216 -16.80 17.20 -4.16
CA THR A 216 -16.98 15.92 -3.48
C THR A 216 -18.46 15.63 -3.22
N ILE A 217 -19.20 16.63 -2.73
CA ILE A 217 -20.65 16.51 -2.48
C ILE A 217 -21.40 16.34 -3.82
N ALA A 218 -21.11 17.18 -4.82
CA ALA A 218 -21.75 17.11 -6.13
C ALA A 218 -21.49 15.76 -6.83
N PHE A 219 -20.27 15.22 -6.72
CA PHE A 219 -19.95 13.88 -7.18
C PHE A 219 -20.79 12.80 -6.46
N MET A 220 -20.86 12.85 -5.12
CA MET A 220 -21.63 11.91 -4.31
C MET A 220 -23.13 11.97 -4.63
N GLU A 221 -23.67 13.14 -4.93
CA GLU A 221 -25.05 13.31 -5.40
C GLU A 221 -25.22 12.71 -6.81
N GLY A 222 -24.28 12.98 -7.69
CA GLY A 222 -24.31 12.56 -9.10
C GLY A 222 -24.24 11.04 -9.30
N ILE A 223 -23.54 10.30 -8.45
CA ILE A 223 -23.48 8.83 -8.51
C ILE A 223 -24.76 8.14 -8.02
N GLY A 224 -25.78 8.89 -7.58
CA GLY A 224 -27.10 8.36 -7.18
C GLY A 224 -26.99 7.36 -6.03
N ASP A 225 -27.52 6.14 -6.20
CA ASP A 225 -27.54 5.10 -5.15
C ASP A 225 -26.28 4.23 -5.14
N THR A 226 -25.27 4.53 -5.98
CA THR A 226 -24.01 3.78 -5.99
C THR A 226 -23.28 3.92 -4.65
N GLU A 227 -23.08 2.81 -3.95
CA GLU A 227 -22.41 2.80 -2.66
C GLU A 227 -20.89 2.78 -2.85
N LEU A 228 -20.19 3.63 -2.09
CA LEU A 228 -18.73 3.62 -1.99
C LEU A 228 -18.31 3.07 -0.64
N TYR A 229 -17.30 2.18 -0.64
CA TYR A 229 -16.70 1.69 0.59
C TYR A 229 -15.90 2.81 1.25
N TRP A 230 -15.04 3.52 0.49
CA TRP A 230 -14.44 4.78 0.95
C TRP A 230 -14.25 5.80 -0.18
N PHE A 231 -14.06 7.05 0.23
CA PHE A 231 -13.55 8.14 -0.57
C PHE A 231 -12.15 8.49 -0.07
N GLU A 232 -11.13 8.35 -0.95
CA GLU A 232 -9.72 8.58 -0.67
C GLU A 232 -9.30 9.94 -1.19
N GLU A 233 -8.50 10.68 -0.38
CA GLU A 233 -7.93 12.00 -0.72
C GLU A 233 -8.91 12.90 -1.51
N PRO A 234 -10.14 13.18 -1.01
CA PRO A 234 -11.07 14.03 -1.75
C PRO A 234 -10.48 15.42 -2.00
N PHE A 235 -9.84 15.98 -1.01
CA PHE A 235 -9.17 17.28 -1.01
C PHE A 235 -8.07 17.24 0.04
N ARG A 236 -7.14 18.21 0.01
CA ARG A 236 -6.13 18.32 1.05
C ARG A 236 -6.78 18.35 2.44
N GLU A 237 -6.45 17.39 3.27
CA GLU A 237 -7.08 17.14 4.55
C GLU A 237 -6.90 18.33 5.52
N CYS A 238 -7.98 18.77 6.09
CA CYS A 238 -8.03 19.73 7.17
C CYS A 238 -9.32 19.59 7.98
N GLU A 239 -9.33 20.10 9.22
CA GLU A 239 -10.47 19.92 10.11
C GLU A 239 -11.77 20.50 9.53
N GLU A 240 -11.72 21.66 8.91
CA GLU A 240 -12.91 22.33 8.37
C GLU A 240 -13.56 21.53 7.24
N ASN A 241 -12.76 21.15 6.23
CA ASN A 241 -13.26 20.44 5.06
C ASN A 241 -13.72 19.02 5.42
N ASN A 242 -12.92 18.30 6.22
CA ASN A 242 -13.29 16.96 6.67
C ASN A 242 -14.59 16.99 7.52
N ARG A 243 -14.81 18.03 8.32
CA ARG A 243 -16.07 18.19 9.08
C ARG A 243 -17.27 18.39 8.17
N ARG A 244 -17.17 19.25 7.16
CA ARG A 244 -18.24 19.49 6.18
C ARG A 244 -18.59 18.21 5.42
N LEU A 245 -17.58 17.50 4.93
CA LEU A 245 -17.78 16.22 4.26
C LEU A 245 -18.41 15.19 5.21
N ARG A 246 -17.91 15.06 6.44
CA ARG A 246 -18.46 14.14 7.43
C ARG A 246 -19.91 14.41 7.76
N GLU A 247 -20.31 15.68 7.91
CA GLU A 247 -21.69 16.09 8.14
C GLU A 247 -22.61 15.65 6.99
N TYR A 248 -22.17 15.86 5.75
CA TYR A 248 -22.87 15.36 4.57
C TYR A 248 -23.00 13.83 4.57
N LEU A 249 -21.89 13.12 4.77
CA LEU A 249 -21.86 11.65 4.74
C LEU A 249 -22.76 11.04 5.83
N ASN A 250 -22.77 11.60 7.03
CA ASN A 250 -23.61 11.10 8.14
C ASN A 250 -25.11 11.12 7.79
N ILE A 251 -25.55 12.05 6.96
CA ILE A 251 -26.95 12.20 6.54
C ILE A 251 -27.26 11.33 5.32
N HIS A 252 -26.39 11.36 4.31
CA HIS A 252 -26.68 10.84 2.98
C HIS A 252 -25.98 9.51 2.67
N ARG A 253 -24.80 9.26 3.27
CA ARG A 253 -23.90 8.13 2.97
C ARG A 253 -23.20 7.59 4.22
N PRO A 254 -23.95 7.19 5.27
CA PRO A 254 -23.37 6.89 6.60
C PRO A 254 -22.39 5.70 6.62
N ARG A 255 -22.32 4.92 5.54
CA ARG A 255 -21.41 3.77 5.43
C ARG A 255 -20.12 4.09 4.66
N THR A 256 -20.06 5.22 3.96
CA THR A 256 -18.85 5.62 3.22
C THR A 256 -17.80 6.16 4.18
N LEU A 257 -16.61 5.57 4.13
CA LEU A 257 -15.46 5.99 4.94
C LEU A 257 -14.68 7.11 4.24
N ILE A 258 -13.96 7.90 5.02
CA ILE A 258 -12.97 8.87 4.53
C ILE A 258 -11.58 8.27 4.77
N ALA A 259 -10.78 8.13 3.70
CA ALA A 259 -9.42 7.61 3.74
C ALA A 259 -8.43 8.69 3.29
N ASP A 260 -7.28 8.80 3.98
CA ASP A 260 -6.29 9.84 3.70
C ASP A 260 -4.92 9.52 4.33
N GLY A 261 -3.88 10.23 3.88
CA GLY A 261 -2.56 10.21 4.52
C GLY A 261 -1.43 9.62 3.68
N GLU A 262 -1.64 9.31 2.40
CA GLU A 262 -0.54 8.87 1.53
C GLU A 262 0.34 10.05 1.11
N SER A 263 -0.28 11.18 0.81
CA SER A 263 0.40 12.39 0.32
C SER A 263 0.82 13.29 1.48
N MET A 264 2.13 13.62 1.55
CA MET A 264 2.67 14.54 2.57
C MET A 264 2.23 14.19 4.00
N THR A 265 2.32 12.93 4.37
CA THR A 265 1.81 12.35 5.63
C THR A 265 2.11 13.21 6.87
N ASP A 266 1.06 13.63 7.57
CA ASP A 266 1.11 14.35 8.84
C ASP A 266 0.38 13.55 9.94
N ILE A 267 1.11 12.68 10.63
CA ILE A 267 0.54 11.80 11.68
C ILE A 267 -0.17 12.59 12.79
N PRO A 268 0.35 13.72 13.31
CA PRO A 268 -0.37 14.57 14.25
C PRO A 268 -1.74 15.04 13.73
N LEU A 269 -1.83 15.46 12.48
CA LEU A 269 -3.08 15.89 11.86
C LEU A 269 -4.05 14.71 11.70
N LEU A 270 -3.59 13.59 11.11
CA LEU A 270 -4.42 12.38 10.95
C LEU A 270 -4.98 11.91 12.30
N ARG A 271 -4.16 11.92 13.36
CA ARG A 271 -4.59 11.59 14.72
C ARG A 271 -5.71 12.54 15.20
N SER A 272 -5.51 13.84 15.04
CA SER A 272 -6.50 14.85 15.44
C SER A 272 -7.83 14.67 14.71
N LEU A 273 -7.79 14.38 13.39
CA LEU A 273 -8.98 14.15 12.58
C LEU A 273 -9.69 12.85 13.00
N ALA A 274 -8.96 11.76 13.21
CA ALA A 274 -9.54 10.48 13.62
C ALA A 274 -10.17 10.55 15.03
N GLU A 275 -9.53 11.21 15.99
CA GLU A 275 -10.08 11.42 17.34
C GLU A 275 -11.40 12.21 17.31
N LYS A 276 -11.56 13.11 16.34
CA LYS A 276 -12.78 13.86 16.07
C LYS A 276 -13.78 13.12 15.19
N LYS A 277 -13.46 11.90 14.75
CA LYS A 277 -14.24 11.09 13.80
C LYS A 277 -14.44 11.77 12.43
N LEU A 278 -13.45 12.53 12.00
CA LEU A 278 -13.43 13.25 10.73
C LEU A 278 -12.59 12.52 9.66
N LEU A 279 -11.87 11.48 10.06
CA LEU A 279 -11.10 10.57 9.21
C LEU A 279 -11.29 9.15 9.75
N ASP A 280 -11.45 8.18 8.87
CA ASP A 280 -11.67 6.78 9.25
C ASP A 280 -10.45 5.90 9.00
N VAL A 281 -9.81 6.03 7.83
CA VAL A 281 -8.75 5.12 7.37
C VAL A 281 -7.46 5.90 7.14
N TRP A 282 -6.38 5.46 7.81
CA TRP A 282 -5.05 6.07 7.69
C TRP A 282 -4.23 5.34 6.64
N GLN A 283 -3.58 6.10 5.71
CA GLN A 283 -2.91 5.53 4.54
C GLN A 283 -1.44 5.95 4.33
N PRO A 284 -0.60 6.17 5.35
CA PRO A 284 0.82 6.37 5.11
C PRO A 284 1.44 5.26 4.24
N ASP A 285 2.39 5.59 3.37
CA ASP A 285 3.06 4.60 2.52
C ASP A 285 3.87 3.58 3.34
N VAL A 286 3.75 2.29 3.05
CA VAL A 286 4.34 1.22 3.84
C VAL A 286 5.87 1.28 3.91
N CYS A 287 6.53 1.71 2.83
CA CYS A 287 7.98 1.86 2.78
C CYS A 287 8.39 3.29 3.16
N GLY A 288 7.70 4.32 2.66
CA GLY A 288 8.01 5.71 2.92
C GLY A 288 7.86 6.09 4.40
N TYR A 289 6.79 5.65 5.04
CA TYR A 289 6.61 5.81 6.49
C TYR A 289 7.48 4.83 7.29
N GLY A 290 7.67 3.62 6.78
CA GLY A 290 8.50 2.57 7.36
C GLY A 290 7.70 1.43 8.00
N PHE A 291 8.12 0.22 7.75
CA PHE A 291 7.43 -0.98 8.23
C PHE A 291 7.46 -1.08 9.78
N THR A 292 8.61 -0.77 10.38
CA THR A 292 8.74 -0.64 11.84
C THR A 292 7.84 0.45 12.39
N ALA A 293 7.80 1.62 11.76
CA ALA A 293 6.95 2.73 12.19
C ALA A 293 5.46 2.33 12.11
N TRP A 294 5.05 1.60 11.06
CA TRP A 294 3.72 1.02 10.95
C TRP A 294 3.40 0.05 12.09
N ARG A 295 4.32 -0.84 12.45
CA ARG A 295 4.13 -1.76 13.58
C ARG A 295 3.91 -1.02 14.90
N HIS A 296 4.57 0.13 15.09
CA HIS A 296 4.35 0.99 16.25
C HIS A 296 3.02 1.73 16.17
N LEU A 297 2.68 2.30 15.01
CA LEU A 297 1.42 3.00 14.77
C LEU A 297 0.21 2.08 14.97
N MET A 298 0.30 0.82 14.54
CA MET A 298 -0.80 -0.15 14.70
C MET A 298 -1.16 -0.45 16.15
N ARG A 299 -0.26 -0.25 17.11
CA ARG A 299 -0.59 -0.37 18.53
C ARG A 299 -1.53 0.75 18.97
N GLU A 300 -1.27 1.97 18.53
CA GLU A 300 -2.15 3.12 18.78
C GLU A 300 -3.50 2.95 18.07
N ILE A 301 -3.48 2.55 16.79
CA ILE A 301 -4.67 2.31 15.98
C ILE A 301 -5.56 1.24 16.65
N GLU A 302 -4.98 0.15 17.12
CA GLU A 302 -5.70 -0.91 17.83
C GLU A 302 -6.26 -0.43 19.18
N GLU A 303 -5.48 0.30 19.97
CA GLU A 303 -5.89 0.83 21.27
C GLU A 303 -7.07 1.82 21.13
N LYS A 304 -7.04 2.64 20.10
CA LYS A 304 -8.07 3.66 19.84
C LYS A 304 -9.25 3.17 18.98
N GLY A 305 -9.13 1.99 18.37
CA GLY A 305 -10.15 1.43 17.48
C GLY A 305 -10.25 2.12 16.13
N PHE A 306 -9.16 2.73 15.64
CA PHE A 306 -9.08 3.33 14.32
C PHE A 306 -8.88 2.26 13.23
N LEU A 307 -9.01 2.67 11.97
CA LEU A 307 -8.72 1.84 10.80
C LEU A 307 -7.48 2.38 10.06
N ALA A 308 -6.84 1.49 9.32
CA ALA A 308 -5.72 1.82 8.47
C ALA A 308 -5.71 0.97 7.20
N SER A 309 -5.03 1.45 6.19
CA SER A 309 -4.73 0.73 4.96
C SER A 309 -3.40 1.25 4.42
N PRO A 310 -2.27 0.59 4.72
CA PRO A 310 -0.97 1.06 4.25
C PRO A 310 -0.94 1.21 2.74
N HIS A 311 -0.56 2.41 2.26
CA HIS A 311 -0.41 2.69 0.83
C HIS A 311 0.76 1.88 0.25
N ALA A 312 0.58 1.35 -0.97
CA ALA A 312 1.55 0.43 -1.59
C ALA A 312 1.97 0.81 -3.01
N TRP A 313 1.40 1.88 -3.58
CA TRP A 313 1.66 2.25 -4.97
C TRP A 313 3.14 2.32 -5.34
N GLY A 314 3.45 2.05 -6.60
CA GLY A 314 4.77 2.20 -7.22
C GLY A 314 5.62 0.93 -7.25
N GLN A 315 5.36 -0.04 -6.39
CA GLN A 315 6.15 -1.28 -6.36
C GLN A 315 5.26 -2.49 -6.05
N VAL A 316 5.23 -3.48 -6.93
CA VAL A 316 4.44 -4.72 -6.77
C VAL A 316 4.75 -5.43 -5.43
N VAL A 317 6.00 -5.44 -4.99
CA VAL A 317 6.41 -6.07 -3.72
C VAL A 317 5.78 -5.42 -2.48
N LYS A 318 5.38 -4.12 -2.53
CA LYS A 318 4.76 -3.44 -1.39
C LYS A 318 3.41 -4.04 -1.00
N THR A 319 2.62 -4.53 -1.97
CA THR A 319 1.37 -5.26 -1.70
C THR A 319 1.60 -6.38 -0.70
N HIS A 320 2.70 -7.12 -0.85
CA HIS A 320 3.02 -8.25 0.01
C HIS A 320 3.44 -7.81 1.41
N TYR A 321 4.18 -6.71 1.54
CA TYR A 321 4.51 -6.14 2.85
C TYR A 321 3.25 -5.67 3.59
N CYS A 322 2.36 -4.96 2.90
CA CYS A 322 1.07 -4.53 3.44
C CYS A 322 0.21 -5.73 3.87
N ALA A 323 0.19 -6.81 3.06
CA ALA A 323 -0.57 -8.01 3.37
C ALA A 323 -0.10 -8.68 4.67
N HIS A 324 1.21 -8.76 4.94
CA HIS A 324 1.72 -9.28 6.20
C HIS A 324 1.32 -8.41 7.41
N LEU A 325 1.30 -7.09 7.24
CA LEU A 325 0.84 -6.19 8.30
C LEU A 325 -0.66 -6.37 8.54
N ALA A 326 -1.47 -6.43 7.49
CA ALA A 326 -2.92 -6.64 7.59
C ALA A 326 -3.26 -8.01 8.21
N ALA A 327 -2.55 -9.05 7.84
CA ALA A 327 -2.71 -10.38 8.44
C ALA A 327 -2.45 -10.38 9.95
N ALA A 328 -1.56 -9.51 10.44
CA ALA A 328 -1.30 -9.33 11.86
C ALA A 328 -2.37 -8.48 12.56
N TYR A 329 -3.09 -7.61 11.83
CA TYR A 329 -4.09 -6.67 12.37
C TYR A 329 -5.41 -6.67 11.58
N PRO A 330 -6.07 -7.85 11.37
CA PRO A 330 -7.20 -7.99 10.45
C PRO A 330 -8.46 -7.19 10.85
N HIS A 331 -8.57 -6.76 12.10
CA HIS A 331 -9.71 -5.96 12.57
C HIS A 331 -9.50 -4.44 12.37
N HIS A 332 -8.27 -4.03 12.12
CA HIS A 332 -7.89 -2.61 11.98
C HIS A 332 -7.35 -2.27 10.59
N ILE A 333 -6.96 -3.27 9.81
CA ILE A 333 -6.63 -3.13 8.39
C ILE A 333 -7.63 -3.97 7.59
N PRO A 334 -8.76 -3.36 7.18
CA PRO A 334 -9.83 -4.09 6.50
C PRO A 334 -9.42 -4.60 5.12
N CYS A 335 -8.57 -3.85 4.41
CA CYS A 335 -7.97 -4.23 3.14
C CYS A 335 -6.71 -3.42 2.88
N VAL A 336 -5.88 -3.87 1.95
CA VAL A 336 -4.65 -3.18 1.52
C VAL A 336 -4.58 -3.06 0.01
N GLU A 337 -3.83 -2.08 -0.46
CA GLU A 337 -3.66 -1.81 -1.88
C GLU A 337 -2.89 -2.94 -2.58
N SER A 338 -3.45 -3.41 -3.69
CA SER A 338 -2.81 -4.33 -4.61
C SER A 338 -2.25 -3.58 -5.81
N VAL A 339 -0.93 -3.61 -5.96
CA VAL A 339 -0.25 -3.12 -7.15
C VAL A 339 -0.08 -4.29 -8.11
N LEU A 340 -0.86 -4.28 -9.18
CA LEU A 340 -0.85 -5.34 -10.19
C LEU A 340 0.46 -5.36 -10.96
N GLY A 341 0.95 -6.56 -11.27
CA GLY A 341 2.12 -6.75 -12.11
C GLY A 341 3.13 -7.75 -11.57
N GLU A 342 4.33 -7.63 -12.08
CA GLU A 342 5.46 -8.50 -11.73
C GLU A 342 6.67 -7.65 -11.34
N SER A 343 7.52 -8.19 -10.49
CA SER A 343 8.86 -7.65 -10.24
C SER A 343 9.88 -8.60 -10.83
N GLU A 344 10.75 -8.03 -11.67
CA GLU A 344 11.76 -8.80 -12.42
C GLU A 344 12.67 -9.57 -11.47
N GLY A 345 12.76 -10.88 -11.65
CA GLY A 345 13.59 -11.76 -10.82
C GLY A 345 13.03 -12.07 -9.43
N VAL A 346 11.80 -11.67 -9.13
CA VAL A 346 11.14 -11.99 -7.86
C VAL A 346 10.16 -13.14 -8.05
N ASP A 347 10.30 -14.17 -7.24
CA ASP A 347 9.35 -15.27 -7.17
C ASP A 347 8.29 -15.02 -6.09
N TYR A 348 7.04 -14.94 -6.54
CA TYR A 348 5.84 -14.83 -5.70
C TYR A 348 5.11 -16.17 -5.54
N SER A 349 5.71 -17.27 -5.94
CA SER A 349 5.07 -18.58 -5.93
C SER A 349 4.63 -18.98 -4.52
N GLY A 350 3.37 -19.09 -4.30
CA GLY A 350 2.78 -19.32 -2.99
C GLY A 350 1.81 -18.25 -2.54
N TYR A 351 1.88 -17.05 -3.12
CA TYR A 351 0.80 -16.07 -3.02
C TYR A 351 -0.29 -16.42 -4.02
N THR A 352 -1.53 -16.39 -3.61
CA THR A 352 -2.68 -16.60 -4.50
C THR A 352 -3.78 -15.60 -4.20
N LEU A 353 -4.37 -15.05 -5.25
CA LEU A 353 -5.48 -14.10 -5.16
C LEU A 353 -6.77 -14.78 -5.59
N ASN A 354 -7.80 -14.69 -4.76
CA ASN A 354 -9.14 -15.16 -5.08
C ASN A 354 -10.19 -14.31 -4.35
N ASN A 355 -11.12 -13.73 -5.09
CA ASN A 355 -12.19 -12.88 -4.54
C ASN A 355 -11.67 -11.80 -3.59
N SER A 356 -10.65 -11.06 -4.01
CA SER A 356 -9.95 -10.05 -3.20
C SER A 356 -9.30 -10.57 -1.92
N ILE A 357 -9.18 -11.88 -1.75
CA ILE A 357 -8.42 -12.48 -0.65
C ILE A 357 -7.07 -12.92 -1.18
N LEU A 358 -6.02 -12.26 -0.69
CA LEU A 358 -4.63 -12.63 -0.95
C LEU A 358 -4.18 -13.60 0.13
N THR A 359 -3.93 -14.86 -0.26
CA THR A 359 -3.33 -15.85 0.62
C THR A 359 -1.83 -15.63 0.70
N ILE A 360 -1.30 -15.59 1.91
CA ILE A 360 0.13 -15.44 2.20
C ILE A 360 0.72 -16.84 2.37
N PRO A 361 1.85 -17.19 1.71
CA PRO A 361 2.47 -18.49 1.87
C PRO A 361 3.00 -18.67 3.30
N ASN A 362 2.90 -19.87 3.83
CA ASN A 362 3.55 -20.23 5.09
C ASN A 362 5.06 -20.50 4.85
N LYS A 363 5.75 -19.43 4.39
CA LYS A 363 7.19 -19.42 4.14
C LYS A 363 7.87 -18.38 5.06
N PRO A 364 9.14 -18.56 5.43
CA PRO A 364 9.89 -17.60 6.23
C PRO A 364 9.97 -16.22 5.58
N GLY A 365 10.14 -15.19 6.40
CA GLY A 365 10.26 -13.81 5.94
C GLY A 365 8.95 -13.28 5.34
N PHE A 366 9.05 -12.54 4.24
CA PHE A 366 7.89 -12.13 3.46
C PHE A 366 7.44 -13.20 2.45
N GLY A 367 8.06 -14.38 2.44
CA GLY A 367 7.66 -15.49 1.58
C GLY A 367 7.91 -15.29 0.09
N MET A 368 8.66 -14.26 -0.29
CA MET A 368 9.11 -13.96 -1.64
C MET A 368 10.59 -14.26 -1.79
N GLU A 369 11.02 -14.68 -2.98
CA GLU A 369 12.43 -14.93 -3.25
C GLU A 369 12.95 -14.02 -4.39
N LEU A 370 14.05 -13.31 -4.13
CA LEU A 370 14.80 -12.65 -5.20
C LEU A 370 15.76 -13.70 -5.79
N ILE A 371 15.28 -14.40 -6.84
CA ILE A 371 16.02 -15.49 -7.50
C ILE A 371 17.07 -14.97 -8.47
N TRP A 372 16.85 -13.78 -9.01
CA TRP A 372 17.73 -13.13 -9.96
C TRP A 372 17.53 -11.62 -9.90
N ALA A 373 18.61 -10.87 -10.04
CA ALA A 373 18.56 -9.42 -10.16
C ALA A 373 19.43 -8.98 -11.35
N PRO A 374 18.88 -8.17 -12.27
CA PRO A 374 19.59 -7.79 -13.49
C PRO A 374 20.80 -6.89 -13.23
N GLU A 375 20.78 -6.13 -12.15
CA GLU A 375 21.85 -5.20 -11.80
C GLU A 375 22.23 -5.36 -10.33
N VAL A 376 23.52 -5.60 -10.08
CA VAL A 376 24.17 -5.54 -8.77
C VAL A 376 24.90 -4.20 -8.66
N LEU A 377 24.68 -3.45 -7.57
CA LEU A 377 25.15 -2.07 -7.38
C LEU A 377 26.36 -2.00 -6.42
#